data_b6c701f7c8c3c72740d4da40d45025a3
#
_entry.id   b6c701f7c8c3c72740d4da40d45025a3
#
_cell.length_a   1.000
_cell.length_b   1.000
_cell.length_c   1.000
_cell.angle_alpha   90.00
_cell.angle_beta   90.00
_cell.angle_gamma   90.00
#
_symmetry.space_group_name_H-M   'P 1'
#
loop_
_entity.id
_entity.type
_entity.pdbx_description
1 polymer ?
#
loop_
_entity_poly.entity_id
_entity_poly.type
_entity_poly.pdbx_seq_one_letter_code
_entity_poly.pdbx_strand_id
1 'polypeptide(L)'
;MSLGDLGFHTVSLSGPATLYELAEIRESLLAAIAVGKDLRIDLETTGPWDLAGLQLMISATASGRRAGQAVRLVNVPRVCAEIAERSGLSNWLSSVTDTFL
;
A
#
# COMPACT_ATOMS: atom_id res chain seq x y z
N MET A 1 25.36 3.63 -3.88
CA MET A 1 23.93 3.45 -4.19
C MET A 1 23.73 2.22 -5.05
N SER A 2 22.82 1.34 -4.68
CA SER A 2 22.53 0.17 -5.48
C SER A 2 21.66 0.53 -6.68
N LEU A 3 21.74 -0.27 -7.76
CA LEU A 3 20.89 -0.04 -8.93
C LEU A 3 19.40 -0.19 -8.60
N GLY A 4 19.06 -1.01 -7.60
CA GLY A 4 17.68 -1.19 -7.16
C GLY A 4 17.04 0.06 -6.60
N ASP A 5 17.83 0.99 -6.06
CA ASP A 5 17.32 2.23 -5.47
C ASP A 5 16.94 3.28 -6.52
N LEU A 6 17.45 3.14 -7.74
CA LEU A 6 17.22 4.11 -8.81
C LEU A 6 15.79 4.07 -9.37
N GLY A 7 15.14 2.91 -9.29
CA GLY A 7 13.81 2.69 -9.86
C GLY A 7 12.64 2.81 -8.89
N PHE A 8 12.91 2.94 -7.59
CA PHE A 8 11.87 2.88 -6.55
C PHE A 8 11.78 4.16 -5.75
N HIS A 9 10.56 4.47 -5.39
CA HIS A 9 10.26 5.40 -4.33
C HIS A 9 9.53 4.63 -3.23
N THR A 10 9.96 4.79 -1.97
CA THR A 10 9.30 4.14 -0.83
C THR A 10 8.57 5.17 0.00
N VAL A 11 7.29 4.91 0.27
CA VAL A 11 6.50 5.67 1.22
C VAL A 11 6.19 4.74 2.40
N SER A 12 6.48 5.21 3.62
CA SER A 12 6.15 4.47 4.83
C SER A 12 4.92 5.10 5.46
N LEU A 13 3.89 4.29 5.63
CA LEU A 13 2.70 4.69 6.39
C LEU A 13 2.88 4.24 7.82
N SER A 14 2.31 4.98 8.77
CA SER A 14 2.37 4.63 10.18
C SER A 14 1.08 5.00 10.89
N GLY A 15 0.82 4.32 12.01
CA GLY A 15 -0.39 4.53 12.78
C GLY A 15 -1.62 3.88 12.16
N PRO A 16 -2.82 4.24 12.66
CA PRO A 16 -4.06 3.64 12.19
C PRO A 16 -4.31 3.86 10.70
N ALA A 17 -4.90 2.87 10.05
CA ALA A 17 -5.30 2.93 8.66
C ALA A 17 -6.77 2.52 8.55
N THR A 18 -7.63 3.32 9.14
CA THR A 18 -9.07 3.10 9.22
C THR A 18 -9.81 4.18 8.46
N LEU A 19 -11.14 4.07 8.44
CA LEU A 19 -12.01 5.06 7.82
C LEU A 19 -11.67 6.50 8.26
N TYR A 20 -11.21 6.68 9.49
CA TYR A 20 -10.94 8.02 10.05
C TYR A 20 -9.68 8.66 9.51
N GLU A 21 -8.72 7.87 9.01
CA GLU A 21 -7.43 8.38 8.51
C GLU A 21 -7.34 8.41 6.98
N LEU A 22 -8.40 8.03 6.27
CA LEU A 22 -8.36 7.86 4.81
C LEU A 22 -7.88 9.11 4.07
N ALA A 23 -8.33 10.29 4.48
CA ALA A 23 -7.97 11.53 3.80
C ALA A 23 -6.46 11.79 3.86
N GLU A 24 -5.85 11.63 5.03
CA GLU A 24 -4.42 11.82 5.22
C GLU A 24 -3.59 10.79 4.47
N ILE A 25 -4.01 9.53 4.55
CA ILE A 25 -3.30 8.45 3.85
C ILE A 25 -3.39 8.66 2.34
N ARG A 26 -4.56 9.04 1.85
CA ARG A 26 -4.77 9.31 0.43
C ARG A 26 -3.84 10.41 -0.08
N GLU A 27 -3.69 11.51 0.68
CA GLU A 27 -2.77 12.58 0.32
C GLU A 27 -1.33 12.09 0.23
N SER A 28 -0.89 11.29 1.21
CA SER A 28 0.46 10.72 1.21
C SER A 28 0.68 9.82 -0.01
N LEU A 29 -0.30 9.00 -0.36
CA LEU A 29 -0.20 8.10 -1.50
C LEU A 29 -0.22 8.85 -2.83
N LEU A 30 -1.05 9.87 -2.97
CA LEU A 30 -1.08 10.69 -4.19
C LEU A 30 0.25 11.43 -4.40
N ALA A 31 0.83 11.97 -3.32
CA ALA A 31 2.14 12.61 -3.39
C ALA A 31 3.23 11.61 -3.80
N ALA A 32 3.18 10.39 -3.27
CA ALA A 32 4.12 9.33 -3.62
C ALA A 32 4.00 8.91 -5.08
N ILE A 33 2.79 8.76 -5.59
CA ILE A 33 2.53 8.42 -6.99
C ILE A 33 3.03 9.54 -7.91
N ALA A 34 2.88 10.80 -7.50
CA ALA A 34 3.31 11.95 -8.29
C ALA A 34 4.84 12.01 -8.50
N VAL A 35 5.63 11.29 -7.71
CA VAL A 35 7.08 11.17 -7.92
C VAL A 35 7.39 10.51 -9.28
N GLY A 36 6.49 9.66 -9.79
CA GLY A 36 6.62 9.06 -11.12
C GLY A 36 7.52 7.85 -11.21
N LYS A 37 7.92 7.28 -10.08
CA LYS A 37 8.74 6.06 -10.02
C LYS A 37 7.89 4.88 -9.58
N ASP A 38 8.38 3.68 -9.78
CA ASP A 38 7.81 2.50 -9.15
C ASP A 38 7.76 2.71 -7.64
N LEU A 39 6.68 2.29 -7.02
CA LEU A 39 6.36 2.64 -5.64
C LEU A 39 6.32 1.41 -4.75
N ARG A 40 6.97 1.52 -3.60
CA ARG A 40 6.82 0.58 -2.49
C ARG A 40 6.09 1.30 -1.36
N ILE A 41 5.03 0.68 -0.88
CA ILE A 41 4.27 1.18 0.27
C ILE A 41 4.60 0.27 1.45
N ASP A 42 5.32 0.81 2.43
CA ASP A 42 5.74 0.07 3.61
C ASP A 42 4.70 0.24 4.71
N LEU A 43 4.16 -0.88 5.17
CA LEU A 43 3.08 -0.92 6.15
C LEU A 43 3.52 -1.43 7.52
N GLU A 44 4.83 -1.59 7.75
CA GLU A 44 5.36 -2.22 8.96
C GLU A 44 4.85 -1.58 10.26
N THR A 45 4.75 -0.25 10.28
CA THR A 45 4.39 0.49 11.50
C THR A 45 2.94 0.95 11.51
N THR A 46 2.10 0.38 10.64
CA THR A 46 0.67 0.66 10.63
C THR A 46 -0.09 -0.19 11.63
N GLY A 47 -1.26 0.26 11.96
CA GLY A 47 -2.25 -0.45 12.76
C GLY A 47 -3.01 0.49 13.69
N PRO A 48 -4.28 0.19 13.99
CA PRO A 48 -5.14 -0.85 13.47
C PRO A 48 -5.61 -0.59 12.03
N TRP A 49 -6.21 -1.58 11.41
CA TRP A 49 -6.77 -1.53 10.06
C TRP A 49 -8.25 -1.85 10.05
N ASP A 50 -8.96 -1.33 9.04
CA ASP A 50 -10.28 -1.79 8.67
C ASP A 50 -10.37 -2.00 7.15
N LEU A 51 -11.53 -2.45 6.68
CA LEU A 51 -11.73 -2.70 5.24
C LEU A 51 -11.55 -1.42 4.41
N ALA A 52 -11.96 -0.27 4.94
CA ALA A 52 -11.83 1.01 4.22
C ALA A 52 -10.36 1.34 3.93
N GLY A 53 -9.46 1.11 4.90
CA GLY A 53 -8.02 1.26 4.69
C GLY A 53 -7.51 0.35 3.59
N LEU A 54 -7.93 -0.91 3.58
CA LEU A 54 -7.52 -1.87 2.56
C LEU A 54 -8.04 -1.48 1.18
N GLN A 55 -9.29 -1.01 1.08
CA GLN A 55 -9.87 -0.53 -0.17
C GLN A 55 -9.12 0.69 -0.70
N LEU A 56 -8.60 1.54 0.16
CA LEU A 56 -7.75 2.65 -0.26
C LEU A 56 -6.46 2.15 -0.91
N MET A 57 -5.87 1.08 -0.38
CA MET A 57 -4.69 0.46 -1.01
C MET A 57 -5.02 -0.10 -2.39
N ILE A 58 -6.21 -0.66 -2.58
CA ILE A 58 -6.66 -1.11 -3.91
C ILE A 58 -6.69 0.08 -4.88
N SER A 59 -7.28 1.18 -4.47
CA SER A 59 -7.35 2.39 -5.30
C SER A 59 -5.97 2.94 -5.63
N ALA A 60 -5.06 2.97 -4.67
CA ALA A 60 -3.69 3.47 -4.86
C ALA A 60 -2.90 2.59 -5.84
N THR A 61 -2.98 1.27 -5.68
CA THR A 61 -2.28 0.36 -6.60
C THR A 61 -2.81 0.48 -8.02
N ALA A 62 -4.13 0.61 -8.18
CA ALA A 62 -4.75 0.80 -9.47
C ALA A 62 -4.34 2.14 -10.12
N SER A 63 -4.30 3.22 -9.33
CA SER A 63 -3.89 4.53 -9.83
C SER A 63 -2.44 4.54 -10.31
N GLY A 64 -1.55 3.91 -9.54
CA GLY A 64 -0.15 3.78 -9.92
C GLY A 64 0.01 3.02 -11.23
N ARG A 65 -0.70 1.91 -11.39
CA ARG A 65 -0.67 1.11 -12.62
C ARG A 65 -1.13 1.91 -13.83
N ARG A 66 -2.21 2.68 -13.69
CA ARG A 66 -2.70 3.53 -14.77
C ARG A 66 -1.68 4.60 -15.16
N ALA A 67 -0.84 5.01 -14.22
CA ALA A 67 0.26 5.94 -14.47
C ALA A 67 1.53 5.26 -14.97
N GLY A 68 1.49 3.95 -15.22
CA GLY A 68 2.64 3.19 -15.71
C GLY A 68 3.63 2.79 -14.63
N GLN A 69 3.26 2.87 -13.36
CA GLN A 69 4.11 2.54 -12.22
C GLN A 69 3.77 1.17 -11.67
N ALA A 70 4.79 0.40 -11.30
CA ALA A 70 4.59 -0.78 -10.47
C ALA A 70 4.40 -0.31 -9.02
N VAL A 71 3.34 -0.79 -8.36
CA VAL A 71 3.07 -0.45 -6.95
C VAL A 71 3.04 -1.74 -6.16
N ARG A 72 3.90 -1.83 -5.15
CA ARG A 72 4.03 -3.02 -4.31
C ARG A 72 3.84 -2.66 -2.84
N LEU A 73 3.21 -3.58 -2.11
CA LEU A 73 3.10 -3.46 -0.65
C LEU A 73 4.21 -4.29 -0.01
N VAL A 74 4.84 -3.74 1.02
CA VAL A 74 5.88 -4.44 1.77
C VAL A 74 5.57 -4.40 3.26
N ASN A 75 6.01 -5.44 3.97
CA ASN A 75 5.79 -5.59 5.41
C ASN A 75 4.30 -5.50 5.78
N VAL A 76 3.47 -6.20 5.03
CA VAL A 76 2.01 -6.17 5.23
C VAL A 76 1.65 -6.84 6.55
N PRO A 77 0.97 -6.12 7.47
CA PRO A 77 0.55 -6.71 8.74
C PRO A 77 -0.44 -7.84 8.57
N ARG A 78 -0.39 -8.80 9.48
CA ARG A 78 -1.26 -9.97 9.48
C ARG A 78 -2.74 -9.59 9.46
N VAL A 79 -3.12 -8.52 10.15
CA VAL A 79 -4.51 -8.06 10.19
C VAL A 79 -5.03 -7.72 8.78
N CYS A 80 -4.18 -7.24 7.89
CA CYS A 80 -4.57 -6.95 6.51
C CYS A 80 -4.93 -8.24 5.78
N ALA A 81 -4.16 -9.30 5.96
CA ALA A 81 -4.46 -10.60 5.37
C ALA A 81 -5.77 -11.18 5.92
N GLU A 82 -6.05 -11.00 7.21
CA GLU A 82 -7.29 -11.44 7.82
C GLU A 82 -8.51 -10.70 7.26
N ILE A 83 -8.41 -9.38 7.11
CA ILE A 83 -9.47 -8.57 6.51
C ILE A 83 -9.69 -8.98 5.06
N ALA A 84 -8.62 -9.16 4.30
CA ALA A 84 -8.69 -9.57 2.90
C ALA A 84 -9.38 -10.92 2.75
N GLU A 85 -9.07 -11.89 3.62
CA GLU A 85 -9.69 -13.20 3.60
C GLU A 85 -11.20 -13.12 3.82
N ARG A 86 -11.64 -12.36 4.82
CA ARG A 86 -13.06 -12.18 5.11
C ARG A 86 -13.82 -11.40 4.02
N SER A 87 -13.10 -10.62 3.23
CA SER A 87 -13.69 -9.72 2.23
C SER A 87 -13.52 -10.21 0.80
N GLY A 88 -12.97 -11.41 0.60
CA GLY A 88 -12.73 -11.96 -0.73
C GLY A 88 -11.60 -11.28 -1.49
N LEU A 89 -10.66 -10.66 -0.80
CA LEU A 89 -9.56 -9.88 -1.39
C LEU A 89 -8.19 -10.54 -1.30
N SER A 90 -8.12 -11.80 -0.84
CA SER A 90 -6.85 -12.48 -0.63
C SER A 90 -6.01 -12.59 -1.90
N ASN A 91 -6.63 -12.90 -3.04
CA ASN A 91 -5.91 -13.00 -4.31
C ASN A 91 -5.33 -11.66 -4.73
N TRP A 92 -6.11 -10.60 -4.59
CA TRP A 92 -5.62 -9.26 -4.87
C TRP A 92 -4.42 -8.92 -3.97
N LEU A 93 -4.57 -9.12 -2.66
CA LEU A 93 -3.51 -8.78 -1.71
C LEU A 93 -2.23 -9.52 -2.01
N SER A 94 -2.31 -10.83 -2.29
CA SER A 94 -1.14 -11.62 -2.68
C SER A 94 -0.49 -11.10 -3.95
N SER A 95 -1.28 -10.62 -4.91
CA SER A 95 -0.77 -10.15 -6.19
C SER A 95 0.03 -8.85 -6.09
N VAL A 96 -0.20 -8.04 -5.06
CA VAL A 96 0.46 -6.74 -4.90
C VAL A 96 1.48 -6.71 -3.75
N THR A 97 1.59 -7.78 -2.98
CA THR A 97 2.43 -7.83 -1.79
C THR A 97 3.75 -8.52 -2.08
N ASP A 98 4.85 -7.86 -1.74
CA ASP A 98 6.19 -8.46 -1.81
C ASP A 98 6.52 -9.23 -0.52
N THR A 99 6.18 -8.64 0.63
CA THR A 99 6.48 -9.25 1.94
C THR A 99 5.34 -9.06 2.92
N PHE A 100 5.04 -10.12 3.68
CA PHE A 100 4.15 -10.05 4.84
C PHE A 100 4.99 -10.06 6.12
N LEU A 101 4.48 -9.41 7.14
CA LEU A 101 5.08 -9.48 8.48
C LEU A 101 4.81 -10.81 9.15
#